data_50d28de46c53d699061bcdc8e75c42ce
#
_entry.id   50d28de46c53d699061bcdc8e75c42ce
#
_cell.length_a   1.000
_cell.length_b   1.000
_cell.length_c   1.000
_cell.angle_alpha   90.00
_cell.angle_beta   90.00
_cell.angle_gamma   90.00
#
_symmetry.space_group_name_H-M   'P 1'
#
loop_
_entity.id
_entity.type
_entity.pdbx_description
1 polymer ?
#
loop_
_entity_poly.entity_id
_entity_poly.type
_entity_poly.pdbx_seq_one_letter_code
_entity_poly.pdbx_strand_id
1 'polypeptide(L)'
;MFLTVGTGIGGAVIIDGKLFNGYANRGTELGHVPLIANGERCACGAIGCLEHYASTSALVRHFSTLAKERNLSFDMEINGELIVRLYHENFPMAVECMSEHFYYLGRGIAGFVNIFSPQRIVLGGGVTESGIFYLEKIREVVREHVIADCALNTEIVAASLGNKAGFIGAASLILK
;
A
#
# COMPACT_ATOMS: atom_id res chain seq x y z
N MET A 1 7.01 -9.51 6.85
CA MET A 1 7.16 -8.18 6.20
C MET A 1 5.99 -7.30 6.59
N PHE A 2 6.20 -6.01 6.77
CA PHE A 2 5.16 -5.03 7.09
C PHE A 2 5.15 -3.93 6.04
N LEU A 3 3.96 -3.49 5.67
CA LEU A 3 3.71 -2.34 4.80
C LEU A 3 2.65 -1.46 5.45
N THR A 4 2.91 -0.17 5.53
CA THR A 4 1.93 0.84 5.94
C THR A 4 1.50 1.63 4.72
N VAL A 5 0.19 1.70 4.46
CA VAL A 5 -0.40 2.42 3.33
C VAL A 5 -1.24 3.58 3.87
N GLY A 6 -0.67 4.76 3.81
CA GLY A 6 -1.27 6.01 4.30
C GLY A 6 -0.89 7.17 3.39
N THR A 7 -0.49 8.31 3.95
CA THR A 7 0.03 9.46 3.19
C THR A 7 1.16 9.03 2.24
N GLY A 8 2.00 8.10 2.68
CA GLY A 8 3.01 7.41 1.88
C GLY A 8 2.92 5.90 2.05
N ILE A 9 3.94 5.18 1.56
CA ILE A 9 4.11 3.74 1.79
C ILE A 9 5.42 3.51 2.53
N GLY A 10 5.31 3.10 3.80
CA GLY A 10 6.43 2.66 4.61
C GLY A 10 6.57 1.14 4.63
N GLY A 11 7.77 0.65 4.95
CA GLY A 11 8.01 -0.77 5.02
C GLY A 11 8.97 -1.19 6.13
N ALA A 12 8.83 -2.44 6.59
CA ALA A 12 9.78 -3.12 7.47
C ALA A 12 9.85 -4.60 7.12
N VAL A 13 11.04 -5.16 7.21
CA VAL A 13 11.29 -6.59 6.94
C VAL A 13 11.93 -7.22 8.18
N ILE A 14 11.39 -8.37 8.60
CA ILE A 14 11.97 -9.20 9.66
C ILE A 14 12.48 -10.49 9.03
N ILE A 15 13.76 -10.79 9.23
CA ILE A 15 14.43 -12.01 8.76
C ILE A 15 15.03 -12.69 10.00
N ASP A 16 14.70 -13.96 10.21
CA ASP A 16 15.19 -14.76 11.36
C ASP A 16 14.94 -14.08 12.72
N GLY A 17 13.76 -13.47 12.86
CA GLY A 17 13.34 -12.78 14.08
C GLY A 17 14.01 -11.42 14.31
N LYS A 18 14.81 -10.93 13.37
CA LYS A 18 15.53 -9.66 13.47
C LYS A 18 15.04 -8.66 12.42
N LEU A 19 14.95 -7.41 12.82
CA LEU A 19 14.66 -6.32 11.89
C LEU A 19 15.82 -6.17 10.88
N PHE A 20 15.49 -6.26 9.60
CA PHE A 20 16.44 -6.02 8.52
C PHE A 20 16.51 -4.53 8.22
N ASN A 21 17.60 -3.90 8.60
CA ASN A 21 17.80 -2.45 8.45
C ASN A 21 18.59 -2.07 7.20
N GLY A 22 19.17 -3.04 6.48
CA GLY A 22 20.10 -2.77 5.39
C GLY A 22 21.42 -2.17 5.90
N TYR A 23 22.29 -1.77 4.96
CA TYR A 23 23.55 -1.11 5.28
C TYR A 23 23.30 0.28 5.88
N ALA A 24 23.95 0.56 7.00
CA ALA A 24 23.85 1.84 7.73
C ALA A 24 22.40 2.26 8.09
N ASN A 25 21.51 1.29 8.34
CA ASN A 25 20.09 1.50 8.66
C ASN A 25 19.31 2.29 7.59
N ARG A 26 19.62 2.06 6.32
CA ARG A 26 19.01 2.75 5.17
C ARG A 26 18.24 1.80 4.23
N GLY A 27 17.92 0.60 4.72
CA GLY A 27 17.15 -0.39 3.96
C GLY A 27 15.64 -0.28 4.17
N THR A 28 14.91 -1.13 3.47
CA THR A 28 13.45 -1.32 3.60
C THR A 28 12.57 -0.12 3.18
N GLU A 29 13.08 0.75 2.34
CA GLU A 29 12.34 1.84 1.69
C GLU A 29 11.39 1.27 0.60
N LEU A 30 10.45 0.41 1.02
CA LEU A 30 9.63 -0.40 0.11
C LEU A 30 8.69 0.45 -0.76
N GLY A 31 8.27 1.61 -0.27
CA GLY A 31 7.46 2.56 -1.05
C GLY A 31 8.20 3.20 -2.22
N HIS A 32 9.54 3.20 -2.18
CA HIS A 32 10.36 3.84 -3.21
C HIS A 32 10.95 2.85 -4.24
N VAL A 33 10.51 1.58 -4.18
CA VAL A 33 10.83 0.62 -5.24
C VAL A 33 10.16 1.06 -6.55
N PRO A 34 10.90 1.12 -7.68
CA PRO A 34 10.32 1.48 -8.96
C PRO A 34 9.29 0.46 -9.43
N LEU A 35 8.05 0.89 -9.58
CA LEU A 35 6.95 0.09 -10.13
C LEU A 35 6.80 0.32 -11.62
N ILE A 36 6.98 1.57 -12.07
CA ILE A 36 6.83 1.98 -13.46
C ILE A 36 8.13 2.63 -13.95
N ALA A 37 8.82 1.96 -14.87
CA ALA A 37 10.17 2.36 -15.30
C ALA A 37 10.27 3.80 -15.83
N ASN A 38 9.28 4.25 -16.60
CA ASN A 38 9.19 5.61 -17.16
C ASN A 38 7.99 6.36 -16.57
N GLY A 39 7.74 6.15 -15.28
CA GLY A 39 6.60 6.75 -14.58
C GLY A 39 6.85 8.18 -14.14
N GLU A 40 5.98 8.66 -13.27
CA GLU A 40 6.04 10.02 -12.75
C GLU A 40 7.14 10.18 -11.69
N ARG A 41 7.57 11.44 -11.52
CA ARG A 41 8.57 11.79 -10.50
C ARG A 41 7.96 11.69 -9.10
N CYS A 42 8.59 10.91 -8.26
CA CYS A 42 8.26 10.78 -6.84
C CYS A 42 8.86 11.94 -6.02
N ALA A 43 8.27 12.25 -4.88
CA ALA A 43 8.78 13.23 -3.93
C ALA A 43 10.20 12.94 -3.42
N CYS A 44 10.62 11.66 -3.40
CA CYS A 44 11.98 11.26 -3.06
C CYS A 44 13.04 11.62 -4.15
N GLY A 45 12.60 12.11 -5.31
CA GLY A 45 13.44 12.46 -6.45
C GLY A 45 13.60 11.35 -7.50
N ALA A 46 13.24 10.10 -7.19
CA ALA A 46 13.24 8.98 -8.13
C ALA A 46 12.01 9.00 -9.06
N ILE A 47 11.98 8.11 -10.04
CA ILE A 47 10.89 7.99 -11.02
C ILE A 47 10.18 6.66 -10.81
N GLY A 48 8.85 6.69 -10.85
CA GLY A 48 8.00 5.49 -10.90
C GLY A 48 7.86 4.72 -9.59
N CYS A 49 8.12 5.33 -8.43
CA CYS A 49 8.01 4.69 -7.12
C CYS A 49 6.62 4.15 -6.83
N LEU A 50 6.52 2.99 -6.20
CA LEU A 50 5.27 2.38 -5.75
C LEU A 50 4.39 3.37 -4.96
N GLU A 51 4.96 4.12 -4.02
CA GLU A 51 4.26 5.11 -3.21
C GLU A 51 3.50 6.14 -4.05
N HIS A 52 4.10 6.58 -5.16
CA HIS A 52 3.50 7.59 -6.02
C HIS A 52 2.18 7.13 -6.66
N TYR A 53 1.98 5.81 -6.82
CA TYR A 53 0.78 5.22 -7.44
C TYR A 53 -0.16 4.54 -6.44
N ALA A 54 0.37 4.03 -5.35
CA ALA A 54 -0.36 3.13 -4.46
C ALA A 54 -0.53 3.62 -3.02
N SER A 55 -0.08 4.85 -2.67
CA SER A 55 -0.41 5.45 -1.37
C SER A 55 -1.85 5.96 -1.34
N THR A 56 -2.40 6.19 -0.13
CA THR A 56 -3.71 6.84 0.03
C THR A 56 -3.69 8.24 -0.57
N SER A 57 -2.59 8.98 -0.42
CA SER A 57 -2.44 10.30 -1.06
C SER A 57 -2.45 10.21 -2.58
N ALA A 58 -1.88 9.16 -3.17
CA ALA A 58 -1.95 8.92 -4.61
C ALA A 58 -3.40 8.65 -5.06
N LEU A 59 -4.14 7.81 -4.32
CA LEU A 59 -5.55 7.54 -4.58
C LEU A 59 -6.39 8.83 -4.55
N VAL A 60 -6.22 9.65 -3.50
CA VAL A 60 -6.94 10.93 -3.35
C VAL A 60 -6.57 11.90 -4.47
N ARG A 61 -5.29 12.00 -4.83
CA ARG A 61 -4.82 12.83 -5.93
C ARG A 61 -5.43 12.41 -7.26
N HIS A 62 -5.41 11.12 -7.58
CA HIS A 62 -5.99 10.58 -8.81
C HIS A 62 -7.49 10.86 -8.89
N PHE A 63 -8.23 10.53 -7.83
CA PHE A 63 -9.67 10.80 -7.76
C PHE A 63 -9.99 12.29 -7.93
N SER A 64 -9.22 13.18 -7.27
CA SER A 64 -9.40 14.64 -7.37
C SER A 64 -9.11 15.17 -8.79
N THR A 65 -8.14 14.57 -9.48
CA THR A 65 -7.82 14.94 -10.87
C THR A 65 -8.97 14.55 -11.80
N LEU A 66 -9.44 13.30 -11.72
CA LEU A 66 -10.58 12.85 -12.51
C LEU A 66 -11.88 13.61 -12.22
N ALA A 67 -12.11 13.98 -10.94
CA ALA A 67 -13.26 14.80 -10.57
C ALA A 67 -13.24 16.15 -11.28
N LYS A 68 -12.09 16.82 -11.32
CA LYS A 68 -11.90 18.09 -12.04
C LYS A 68 -12.10 17.93 -13.55
N GLU A 69 -11.51 16.92 -14.16
CA GLU A 69 -11.62 16.64 -15.60
C GLU A 69 -13.06 16.33 -16.02
N ARG A 70 -13.83 15.67 -15.14
CA ARG A 70 -15.25 15.33 -15.38
C ARG A 70 -16.24 16.37 -14.89
N ASN A 71 -15.74 17.52 -14.39
CA ASN A 71 -16.54 18.62 -13.82
C ASN A 71 -17.48 18.16 -12.69
N LEU A 72 -16.99 17.23 -11.84
CA LEU A 72 -17.71 16.73 -10.67
C LEU A 72 -17.27 17.52 -9.43
N SER A 73 -18.24 17.90 -8.58
CA SER A 73 -18.00 18.52 -7.29
C SER A 73 -18.59 17.68 -6.16
N PHE A 74 -17.94 17.71 -5.02
CA PHE A 74 -18.37 17.00 -3.81
C PHE A 74 -18.54 18.02 -2.68
N ASP A 75 -19.61 17.89 -1.90
CA ASP A 75 -19.93 18.81 -0.78
C ASP A 75 -19.03 18.60 0.45
N MET A 76 -18.07 17.70 0.34
CA MET A 76 -17.14 17.35 1.39
C MET A 76 -15.72 17.19 0.86
N GLU A 77 -14.75 17.22 1.78
CA GLU A 77 -13.34 17.01 1.44
C GLU A 77 -13.13 15.62 0.82
N ILE A 78 -12.44 15.57 -0.31
CA ILE A 78 -12.05 14.32 -0.95
C ILE A 78 -10.92 13.68 -0.13
N ASN A 79 -11.21 12.55 0.47
CA ASN A 79 -10.28 11.74 1.25
C ASN A 79 -10.48 10.25 0.99
N GLY A 80 -9.66 9.39 1.61
CA GLY A 80 -9.75 7.94 1.41
C GLY A 80 -11.08 7.34 1.85
N GLU A 81 -11.69 7.84 2.93
CA GLU A 81 -12.99 7.35 3.44
C GLU A 81 -14.12 7.64 2.45
N LEU A 82 -14.16 8.86 1.89
CA LEU A 82 -15.12 9.22 0.87
C LEU A 82 -15.01 8.30 -0.35
N ILE A 83 -13.78 8.05 -0.83
CA ILE A 83 -13.55 7.23 -2.02
C ILE A 83 -13.98 5.78 -1.77
N VAL A 84 -13.66 5.21 -0.60
CA VAL A 84 -14.10 3.86 -0.22
C VAL A 84 -15.63 3.77 -0.11
N ARG A 85 -16.27 4.77 0.48
CA ARG A 85 -17.74 4.82 0.55
C ARG A 85 -18.36 4.83 -0.86
N LEU A 86 -17.88 5.72 -1.73
CA LEU A 86 -18.34 5.81 -3.11
C LEU A 86 -18.06 4.52 -3.91
N TYR A 87 -16.98 3.83 -3.62
CA TYR A 87 -16.67 2.52 -4.18
C TYR A 87 -17.75 1.49 -3.83
N HIS A 88 -18.18 1.43 -2.56
CA HIS A 88 -19.26 0.54 -2.12
C HIS A 88 -20.62 0.93 -2.71
N GLU A 89 -20.82 2.19 -3.02
CA GLU A 89 -22.01 2.71 -3.73
C GLU A 89 -21.94 2.45 -5.25
N ASN A 90 -20.87 1.79 -5.75
CA ASN A 90 -20.60 1.55 -7.17
C ASN A 90 -20.51 2.83 -8.00
N PHE A 91 -20.02 3.93 -7.39
CA PHE A 91 -19.78 5.15 -8.15
C PHE A 91 -18.64 4.92 -9.16
N PRO A 92 -18.89 5.08 -10.48
CA PRO A 92 -17.97 4.59 -11.51
C PRO A 92 -16.53 5.08 -11.37
N MET A 93 -16.35 6.37 -11.06
CA MET A 93 -15.03 6.97 -10.88
C MET A 93 -14.29 6.43 -9.64
N ALA A 94 -15.01 6.13 -8.56
CA ALA A 94 -14.42 5.53 -7.37
C ALA A 94 -14.01 4.07 -7.63
N VAL A 95 -14.81 3.33 -8.40
CA VAL A 95 -14.48 1.98 -8.83
C VAL A 95 -13.22 1.97 -9.68
N GLU A 96 -13.11 2.90 -10.63
CA GLU A 96 -11.92 3.09 -11.47
C GLU A 96 -10.67 3.36 -10.63
N CYS A 97 -10.70 4.39 -9.77
CA CYS A 97 -9.56 4.77 -8.93
C CYS A 97 -9.15 3.66 -7.95
N MET A 98 -10.11 3.00 -7.32
CA MET A 98 -9.83 1.91 -6.39
C MET A 98 -9.26 0.68 -7.11
N SER A 99 -9.73 0.38 -8.32
CA SER A 99 -9.21 -0.72 -9.12
C SER A 99 -7.73 -0.50 -9.51
N GLU A 100 -7.38 0.71 -9.91
CA GLU A 100 -5.98 1.07 -10.17
C GLU A 100 -5.13 1.02 -8.89
N HIS A 101 -5.65 1.53 -7.79
CA HIS A 101 -4.97 1.47 -6.49
C HIS A 101 -4.68 0.01 -6.08
N PHE A 102 -5.65 -0.89 -6.18
CA PHE A 102 -5.45 -2.31 -5.91
C PHE A 102 -4.41 -2.93 -6.84
N TYR A 103 -4.48 -2.59 -8.12
CA TYR A 103 -3.54 -3.08 -9.12
C TYR A 103 -2.10 -2.67 -8.79
N TYR A 104 -1.83 -1.39 -8.56
CA TYR A 104 -0.48 -0.92 -8.27
C TYR A 104 0.05 -1.46 -6.94
N LEU A 105 -0.76 -1.45 -5.89
CA LEU A 105 -0.34 -1.98 -4.59
C LEU A 105 -0.08 -3.49 -4.67
N GLY A 106 -0.99 -4.25 -5.30
CA GLY A 106 -0.84 -5.69 -5.49
C GLY A 106 0.39 -6.05 -6.32
N ARG A 107 0.70 -5.28 -7.37
CA ARG A 107 1.90 -5.44 -8.19
C ARG A 107 3.18 -5.22 -7.39
N GLY A 108 3.22 -4.17 -6.56
CA GLY A 108 4.36 -3.92 -5.68
C GLY A 108 4.55 -5.06 -4.68
N ILE A 109 3.46 -5.51 -4.05
CA ILE A 109 3.49 -6.65 -3.10
C ILE A 109 3.94 -7.93 -3.79
N ALA A 110 3.46 -8.24 -5.00
CA ALA A 110 3.90 -9.40 -5.77
C ALA A 110 5.42 -9.38 -6.02
N GLY A 111 5.98 -8.19 -6.33
CA GLY A 111 7.43 -8.01 -6.43
C GLY A 111 8.15 -8.36 -5.13
N PHE A 112 7.64 -7.93 -3.99
CA PHE A 112 8.23 -8.26 -2.68
C PHE A 112 8.12 -9.75 -2.36
N VAL A 113 7.00 -10.39 -2.70
CA VAL A 113 6.84 -11.85 -2.56
C VAL A 113 7.86 -12.59 -3.41
N ASN A 114 8.07 -12.19 -4.65
CA ASN A 114 9.06 -12.82 -5.54
C ASN A 114 10.50 -12.65 -5.04
N ILE A 115 10.82 -11.57 -4.31
CA ILE A 115 12.17 -11.31 -3.78
C ILE A 115 12.40 -12.06 -2.46
N PHE A 116 11.43 -12.01 -1.54
CA PHE A 116 11.63 -12.42 -0.15
C PHE A 116 10.91 -13.72 0.21
N SER A 117 9.94 -14.17 -0.58
CA SER A 117 9.05 -15.31 -0.26
C SER A 117 8.66 -15.32 1.24
N PRO A 118 8.08 -14.24 1.78
CA PRO A 118 7.85 -14.09 3.21
C PRO A 118 6.70 -14.99 3.66
N GLN A 119 6.75 -15.52 4.89
CA GLN A 119 5.61 -16.23 5.47
C GLN A 119 4.39 -15.32 5.58
N ARG A 120 4.61 -14.02 5.87
CA ARG A 120 3.49 -13.08 6.08
C ARG A 120 3.81 -11.67 5.64
N ILE A 121 2.84 -11.05 4.98
CA ILE A 121 2.81 -9.60 4.71
C ILE A 121 1.68 -9.00 5.53
N VAL A 122 2.01 -8.08 6.43
CA VAL A 122 1.05 -7.35 7.27
C VAL A 122 0.83 -5.98 6.65
N LEU A 123 -0.40 -5.69 6.27
CA LEU A 123 -0.82 -4.39 5.73
C LEU A 123 -1.46 -3.55 6.82
N GLY A 124 -0.95 -2.35 7.03
CA GLY A 124 -1.49 -1.35 7.95
C GLY A 124 -1.74 -0.01 7.27
N GLY A 125 -2.33 0.94 8.00
CA GLY A 125 -2.71 2.27 7.53
C GLY A 125 -4.20 2.42 7.28
N GLY A 126 -4.69 3.67 7.19
CA GLY A 126 -6.12 3.97 7.25
C GLY A 126 -6.98 3.26 6.20
N VAL A 127 -6.49 3.14 4.96
CA VAL A 127 -7.26 2.48 3.88
C VAL A 127 -7.40 0.97 4.12
N THR A 128 -6.45 0.34 4.83
CA THR A 128 -6.54 -1.10 5.15
C THR A 128 -7.61 -1.39 6.22
N GLU A 129 -8.05 -0.39 6.97
CA GLU A 129 -9.13 -0.48 7.95
C GLU A 129 -10.52 -0.50 7.28
N SER A 130 -10.60 -0.30 5.96
CA SER A 130 -11.85 -0.31 5.19
C SER A 130 -12.55 -1.68 5.15
N GLY A 131 -11.91 -2.73 5.63
CA GLY A 131 -12.50 -4.05 5.78
C GLY A 131 -11.82 -5.15 4.96
N ILE A 132 -12.38 -6.37 5.09
CA ILE A 132 -11.80 -7.58 4.50
C ILE A 132 -11.72 -7.50 2.96
N PHE A 133 -12.68 -6.82 2.31
CA PHE A 133 -12.72 -6.68 0.86
C PHE A 133 -11.42 -6.09 0.29
N TYR A 134 -10.83 -5.13 1.00
CA TYR A 134 -9.59 -4.48 0.58
C TYR A 134 -8.44 -5.49 0.46
N LEU A 135 -8.29 -6.34 1.48
CA LEU A 135 -7.28 -7.40 1.46
C LEU A 135 -7.55 -8.44 0.37
N GLU A 136 -8.83 -8.77 0.12
CA GLU A 136 -9.21 -9.72 -0.91
C GLU A 136 -8.83 -9.22 -2.30
N LYS A 137 -9.11 -7.94 -2.59
CA LYS A 137 -8.70 -7.31 -3.86
C LYS A 137 -7.20 -7.29 -4.05
N ILE A 138 -6.44 -6.98 -3.01
CA ILE A 138 -4.97 -7.05 -3.06
C ILE A 138 -4.49 -8.49 -3.30
N ARG A 139 -5.06 -9.47 -2.61
CA ARG A 139 -4.71 -10.90 -2.78
C ARG A 139 -5.01 -11.39 -4.20
N GLU A 140 -6.12 -10.95 -4.82
CA GLU A 140 -6.46 -11.25 -6.22
C GLU A 140 -5.31 -10.82 -7.14
N VAL A 141 -4.92 -9.54 -7.08
CA VAL A 141 -3.85 -9.00 -7.92
C VAL A 141 -2.50 -9.68 -7.64
N VAL A 142 -2.17 -9.93 -6.37
CA VAL A 142 -0.90 -10.61 -6.03
C VAL A 142 -0.83 -11.98 -6.65
N ARG A 143 -1.90 -12.79 -6.55
CA ARG A 143 -1.93 -14.16 -7.14
C ARG A 143 -1.70 -14.17 -8.64
N GLU A 144 -2.18 -13.15 -9.36
CA GLU A 144 -2.02 -13.05 -10.80
C GLU A 144 -0.60 -12.68 -11.24
N HIS A 145 0.20 -12.10 -10.33
CA HIS A 145 1.48 -11.48 -10.70
C HIS A 145 2.70 -12.02 -9.94
N VAL A 146 2.51 -13.05 -9.14
CA VAL A 146 3.57 -13.68 -8.35
C VAL A 146 3.98 -15.01 -8.99
N ILE A 147 5.25 -15.38 -8.81
CA ILE A 147 5.69 -16.74 -9.12
C ILE A 147 5.05 -17.67 -8.11
N ALA A 148 4.28 -18.67 -8.58
CA ALA A 148 3.45 -19.53 -7.73
C ALA A 148 4.21 -20.16 -6.55
N ASP A 149 5.40 -20.68 -6.80
CA ASP A 149 6.23 -21.31 -5.76
C ASP A 149 6.70 -20.34 -4.68
N CYS A 150 6.91 -19.05 -5.04
CA CYS A 150 7.29 -18.02 -4.07
C CYS A 150 6.15 -17.64 -3.13
N ALA A 151 4.91 -17.82 -3.56
CA ALA A 151 3.70 -17.40 -2.83
C ALA A 151 3.01 -18.53 -2.07
N LEU A 152 3.44 -19.79 -2.21
CA LEU A 152 2.75 -20.99 -1.68
C LEU A 152 2.29 -20.85 -0.22
N ASN A 153 3.08 -20.19 0.61
CA ASN A 153 2.81 -20.04 2.04
C ASN A 153 2.75 -18.57 2.50
N THR A 154 2.67 -17.61 1.58
CA THR A 154 2.60 -16.20 1.94
C THR A 154 1.18 -15.79 2.31
N GLU A 155 0.96 -15.44 3.56
CA GLU A 155 -0.28 -14.84 4.03
C GLU A 155 -0.23 -13.31 3.89
N ILE A 156 -1.30 -12.70 3.37
CA ILE A 156 -1.48 -11.25 3.39
C ILE A 156 -2.61 -10.94 4.38
N VAL A 157 -2.28 -10.19 5.45
CA VAL A 157 -3.20 -9.94 6.57
C VAL A 157 -3.22 -8.45 6.94
N ALA A 158 -4.31 -8.01 7.59
CA ALA A 158 -4.37 -6.68 8.18
C ALA A 158 -3.54 -6.58 9.46
N ALA A 159 -3.00 -5.39 9.72
CA ALA A 159 -2.37 -5.08 11.00
C ALA A 159 -3.41 -5.07 12.13
N SER A 160 -3.13 -5.80 13.22
CA SER A 160 -4.05 -5.91 14.36
C SER A 160 -4.03 -4.68 15.28
N LEU A 161 -2.99 -3.85 15.20
CA LEU A 161 -2.83 -2.66 16.06
C LEU A 161 -3.39 -1.39 15.41
N GLY A 162 -3.87 -1.46 14.16
CA GLY A 162 -4.39 -0.31 13.42
C GLY A 162 -3.41 0.88 13.42
N ASN A 163 -3.94 2.10 13.50
CA ASN A 163 -3.15 3.34 13.56
C ASN A 163 -2.28 3.47 14.82
N LYS A 164 -2.44 2.59 15.81
CA LYS A 164 -1.63 2.57 17.05
C LYS A 164 -0.27 1.90 16.86
N ALA A 165 -0.06 1.15 15.78
CA ALA A 165 1.16 0.38 15.55
C ALA A 165 2.43 1.24 15.59
N GLY A 166 2.41 2.45 15.02
CA GLY A 166 3.57 3.33 14.95
C GLY A 166 4.07 3.79 16.32
N PHE A 167 3.19 4.31 17.17
CA PHE A 167 3.61 4.79 18.47
C PHE A 167 3.83 3.67 19.50
N ILE A 168 3.13 2.54 19.40
CA ILE A 168 3.44 1.35 20.19
C ILE A 168 4.84 0.83 19.83
N GLY A 169 5.16 0.77 18.53
CA GLY A 169 6.47 0.39 18.06
C GLY A 169 7.58 1.32 18.55
N ALA A 170 7.37 2.64 18.46
CA ALA A 170 8.30 3.63 18.99
C ALA A 170 8.51 3.50 20.51
N ALA A 171 7.43 3.32 21.28
CA ALA A 171 7.52 3.11 22.73
C ALA A 171 8.28 1.82 23.07
N SER A 172 8.13 0.75 22.31
CA SER A 172 8.81 -0.52 22.54
C SER A 172 10.34 -0.44 22.41
N LEU A 173 10.87 0.58 21.71
CA LEU A 173 12.31 0.79 21.60
C LEU A 173 12.94 1.31 22.89
N ILE A 174 12.14 1.92 23.77
CA ILE A 174 12.61 2.50 25.05
C ILE A 174 12.50 1.46 26.18
N LEU A 175 11.65 0.45 26.01
CA LEU A 175 11.35 -0.56 27.04
C LEU A 175 12.27 -1.79 26.98
N LYS A 176 13.39 -1.71 26.29
CA LYS A 176 14.41 -2.77 26.19
C LYS A 176 15.47 -2.63 27.28
#